data_50ddb2033f00d3ff618070f049d04407
#
_entry.id   50ddb2033f00d3ff618070f049d04407
#
_cell.length_a   1.000
_cell.length_b   1.000
_cell.length_c   1.000
_cell.angle_alpha   90.00
_cell.angle_beta   90.00
_cell.angle_gamma   90.00
#
_symmetry.space_group_name_H-M   'P 1'
#
loop_
_entity.id
_entity.type
_entity.pdbx_description
1 polymer ?
#
loop_
_entity_poly.entity_id
_entity_poly.type
_entity_poly.pdbx_seq_one_letter_code
_entity_poly.pdbx_strand_id
1 'polypeptide(L)'
;MEPDSGQLTVAVQRSAHAVVVRPEGELDRDGELPLREALEKAVAATPGLLVVDCAGLTFCDSAGLDLILGAREVVETAGGALVLAEPGPALSGLLEIAGAEEVLRVYGTLAEALAAGEH
;
A
#
# COMPACT_ATOMS: atom_id res chain seq x y z
N MET A 1 -8.48 26.27 -11.87
CA MET A 1 -7.96 25.81 -11.23
C MET A 1 -7.26 24.80 -11.61
N GLU A 2 -6.57 24.49 -11.17
CA GLU A 2 -5.76 23.75 -11.54
C GLU A 2 -5.84 22.48 -11.16
N PRO A 3 -5.64 21.74 -11.88
CA PRO A 3 -5.73 20.46 -11.53
C PRO A 3 -4.80 20.20 -10.49
N ASP A 4 -5.04 19.23 -9.85
CA ASP A 4 -4.27 18.82 -8.85
C ASP A 4 -3.23 17.94 -9.30
N SER A 5 -2.38 18.41 -10.19
CA SER A 5 -1.35 17.57 -10.71
C SER A 5 -0.52 17.10 -9.57
N GLY A 6 -0.14 15.88 -9.57
CA GLY A 6 0.63 15.28 -8.51
C GLY A 6 -0.19 14.83 -7.33
N GLN A 7 -1.47 15.13 -7.32
CA GLN A 7 -2.28 14.72 -6.20
C GLN A 7 -2.53 13.24 -6.22
N LEU A 8 -2.52 12.65 -5.07
CA LEU A 8 -2.76 11.23 -4.93
C LEU A 8 -4.25 10.95 -4.82
N THR A 9 -4.72 9.96 -5.53
CA THR A 9 -6.07 9.44 -5.33
C THR A 9 -5.95 8.00 -4.85
N VAL A 10 -6.97 7.51 -4.13
CA VAL A 10 -6.93 6.19 -3.55
C VAL A 10 -8.26 5.51 -3.76
N ALA A 11 -8.22 4.30 -4.32
CA ALA A 11 -9.39 3.47 -4.46
C ALA A 11 -9.28 2.31 -3.47
N VAL A 12 -10.42 1.86 -2.95
CA VAL A 12 -10.45 0.75 -2.00
C VAL A 12 -11.47 -0.26 -2.49
N GLN A 13 -11.04 -1.51 -2.55
CA GLN A 13 -11.92 -2.62 -2.91
C GLN A 13 -11.92 -3.63 -1.80
N ARG A 14 -13.10 -4.10 -1.42
CA ARG A 14 -13.22 -5.09 -0.34
C ARG A 14 -13.76 -6.39 -0.89
N SER A 15 -13.25 -7.47 -0.36
CA SER A 15 -13.78 -8.79 -0.68
C SER A 15 -13.90 -9.57 0.63
N ALA A 16 -14.32 -10.83 0.54
CA ALA A 16 -14.50 -11.63 1.74
C ALA A 16 -13.20 -11.85 2.51
N HIS A 17 -12.07 -11.87 1.81
CA HIS A 17 -10.81 -12.26 2.42
C HIS A 17 -9.77 -11.14 2.45
N ALA A 18 -9.99 -10.07 1.72
CA ALA A 18 -8.95 -9.08 1.56
C ALA A 18 -9.51 -7.70 1.33
N VAL A 19 -8.70 -6.69 1.68
CA VAL A 19 -8.97 -5.31 1.30
C VAL A 19 -7.81 -4.88 0.42
N VAL A 20 -8.12 -4.30 -0.74
CA VAL A 20 -7.12 -3.79 -1.66
C VAL A 20 -7.18 -2.27 -1.62
N VAL A 21 -6.07 -1.64 -1.30
CA VAL A 21 -5.94 -0.19 -1.31
C VAL A 21 -5.03 0.17 -2.47
N ARG A 22 -5.53 0.98 -3.39
CA ARG A 22 -4.80 1.30 -4.61
C ARG A 22 -4.56 2.79 -4.72
N PRO A 23 -3.39 3.26 -4.31
CA PRO A 23 -3.04 4.66 -4.52
C PRO A 23 -2.60 4.89 -5.96
N GLU A 24 -2.97 6.04 -6.51
CA GLU A 24 -2.57 6.42 -7.85
C GLU A 24 -2.03 7.82 -7.83
N GLY A 25 -0.89 8.02 -8.45
CA GLY A 25 -0.25 9.32 -8.52
C GLY A 25 1.04 9.34 -7.73
N GLU A 26 1.33 10.48 -7.13
CA GLU A 26 2.57 10.67 -6.38
C GLU A 26 2.29 10.60 -4.89
N LEU A 27 2.98 9.69 -4.25
CA LEU A 27 2.85 9.53 -2.79
C LEU A 27 4.02 10.24 -2.13
N ASP A 28 3.81 11.51 -1.82
CA ASP A 28 4.80 12.31 -1.14
C ASP A 28 4.14 12.93 0.10
N ARG A 29 4.91 13.72 0.81
CA ARG A 29 4.43 14.29 2.06
C ARG A 29 3.14 15.07 1.89
N ASP A 30 3.01 15.81 0.78
CA ASP A 30 1.83 16.62 0.55
C ASP A 30 0.62 15.80 0.16
N GLY A 31 0.83 14.62 -0.43
CA GLY A 31 -0.26 13.80 -0.93
C GLY A 31 -0.59 12.60 -0.06
N GLU A 32 0.01 12.48 1.12
CA GLU A 32 -0.17 11.25 1.87
C GLU A 32 -1.50 11.15 2.59
N LEU A 33 -2.22 12.24 2.80
CA LEU A 33 -3.43 12.20 3.60
C LEU A 33 -4.50 11.25 3.05
N PRO A 34 -4.79 11.26 1.74
CA PRO A 34 -5.79 10.30 1.25
C PRO A 34 -5.40 8.85 1.50
N LEU A 35 -4.12 8.53 1.38
CA LEU A 35 -3.68 7.17 1.66
C LEU A 35 -3.74 6.86 3.14
N ARG A 36 -3.33 7.82 3.98
CA ARG A 36 -3.42 7.63 5.42
C ARG A 36 -4.83 7.30 5.85
N GLU A 37 -5.81 8.06 5.35
CA GLU A 37 -7.19 7.83 5.72
C GLU A 37 -7.70 6.49 5.21
N ALA A 38 -7.33 6.13 3.99
CA ALA A 38 -7.76 4.84 3.44
C ALA A 38 -7.16 3.68 4.22
N LEU A 39 -5.88 3.79 4.60
CA LEU A 39 -5.23 2.73 5.36
C LEU A 39 -5.84 2.62 6.76
N GLU A 40 -6.14 3.74 7.39
CA GLU A 40 -6.75 3.70 8.71
C GLU A 40 -8.09 3.00 8.68
N LYS A 41 -8.90 3.27 7.67
CA LYS A 41 -10.18 2.60 7.53
C LYS A 41 -10.02 1.13 7.21
N ALA A 42 -9.06 0.80 6.35
CA ALA A 42 -8.82 -0.58 5.98
C ALA A 42 -8.36 -1.40 7.18
N VAL A 43 -7.47 -0.82 7.98
CA VAL A 43 -6.96 -1.50 9.16
C VAL A 43 -8.06 -1.70 10.19
N ALA A 44 -8.94 -0.70 10.33
CA ALA A 44 -10.05 -0.79 11.29
C ALA A 44 -11.01 -1.92 10.97
N ALA A 45 -11.06 -2.36 9.71
CA ALA A 45 -11.88 -3.48 9.31
C ALA A 45 -11.26 -4.83 9.68
N THR A 46 -10.08 -4.84 10.28
CA THR A 46 -9.32 -6.03 10.68
C THR A 46 -9.27 -7.08 9.57
N PRO A 47 -8.74 -6.70 8.40
CA PRO A 47 -8.69 -7.67 7.31
C PRO A 47 -7.67 -8.76 7.58
N GLY A 48 -7.93 -9.96 7.08
CA GLY A 48 -6.92 -10.99 7.13
C GLY A 48 -5.77 -10.67 6.18
N LEU A 49 -6.07 -10.01 5.07
CA LEU A 49 -5.05 -9.60 4.11
C LEU A 49 -5.34 -8.18 3.64
N LEU A 50 -4.36 -7.32 3.73
CA LEU A 50 -4.43 -5.98 3.17
C LEU A 50 -3.39 -5.88 2.07
N VAL A 51 -3.83 -5.59 0.85
CA VAL A 51 -2.92 -5.45 -0.28
C VAL A 51 -2.83 -3.98 -0.65
N VAL A 52 -1.61 -3.45 -0.72
CA VAL A 52 -1.40 -2.12 -1.29
C VAL A 52 -0.98 -2.34 -2.74
N ASP A 53 -1.87 -2.02 -3.66
CA ASP A 53 -1.63 -2.21 -5.08
C ASP A 53 -0.94 -0.95 -5.61
N CYS A 54 0.32 -1.09 -5.94
CA CYS A 54 1.17 0.05 -6.27
C CYS A 54 1.28 0.31 -7.76
N ALA A 55 0.47 -0.38 -8.58
CA ALA A 55 0.59 -0.26 -10.02
C ALA A 55 0.39 1.17 -10.51
N GLY A 56 -0.40 1.96 -9.81
CA GLY A 56 -0.67 3.35 -10.21
C GLY A 56 0.24 4.38 -9.57
N LEU A 57 1.18 3.95 -8.72
CA LEU A 57 2.10 4.90 -8.09
C LEU A 57 3.20 5.28 -9.06
N THR A 58 3.37 6.58 -9.27
CA THR A 58 4.44 7.09 -10.13
C THR A 58 5.61 7.61 -9.31
N PHE A 59 5.42 7.81 -8.01
CA PHE A 59 6.47 8.30 -7.14
C PHE A 59 6.12 7.94 -5.71
N CYS A 60 7.14 7.63 -4.90
CA CYS A 60 6.94 7.38 -3.47
C CYS A 60 8.20 7.82 -2.74
N ASP A 61 8.03 8.64 -1.70
CA ASP A 61 9.16 9.04 -0.87
C ASP A 61 9.16 8.25 0.44
N SER A 62 10.14 8.54 1.29
CA SER A 62 10.29 7.78 2.53
C SER A 62 9.11 8.00 3.49
N ALA A 63 8.47 9.17 3.44
CA ALA A 63 7.29 9.40 4.27
C ALA A 63 6.14 8.50 3.83
N GLY A 64 5.99 8.29 2.53
CA GLY A 64 4.97 7.36 2.04
C GLY A 64 5.27 5.93 2.44
N LEU A 65 6.53 5.54 2.36
CA LEU A 65 6.92 4.21 2.78
C LEU A 65 6.66 4.00 4.27
N ASP A 66 6.96 5.00 5.09
CA ASP A 66 6.72 4.92 6.54
C ASP A 66 5.25 4.72 6.84
N LEU A 67 4.39 5.34 6.06
CA LEU A 67 2.94 5.20 6.23
C LEU A 67 2.52 3.75 5.98
N ILE A 68 3.06 3.15 4.92
CA ILE A 68 2.76 1.75 4.62
C ILE A 68 3.30 0.83 5.71
N LEU A 69 4.51 1.08 6.17
CA LEU A 69 5.11 0.26 7.23
C LEU A 69 4.33 0.37 8.52
N GLY A 70 3.83 1.56 8.84
CA GLY A 70 3.00 1.72 10.04
C GLY A 70 1.71 0.93 9.95
N ALA A 71 1.07 0.94 8.78
CA ALA A 71 -0.15 0.15 8.59
C ALA A 71 0.15 -1.34 8.69
N ARG A 72 1.30 -1.78 8.19
CA ARG A 72 1.70 -3.18 8.29
C ARG A 72 1.78 -3.62 9.75
N GLU A 73 2.38 -2.79 10.59
CA GLU A 73 2.49 -3.15 12.00
C GLU A 73 1.13 -3.35 12.66
N VAL A 74 0.19 -2.47 12.35
CA VAL A 74 -1.14 -2.57 12.95
C VAL A 74 -1.86 -3.83 12.47
N VAL A 75 -1.78 -4.09 11.16
CA VAL A 75 -2.44 -5.26 10.59
C VAL A 75 -1.87 -6.55 11.20
N GLU A 76 -0.54 -6.62 11.30
CA GLU A 76 0.08 -7.84 11.79
C GLU A 76 -0.15 -8.05 13.28
N THR A 77 -0.20 -6.98 14.03
CA THR A 77 -0.56 -7.09 15.44
C THR A 77 -1.96 -7.67 15.61
N ALA A 78 -2.83 -7.38 14.68
CA ALA A 78 -4.19 -7.91 14.73
C ALA A 78 -4.33 -9.29 14.09
N GLY A 79 -3.23 -9.89 13.67
CA GLY A 79 -3.26 -11.25 13.12
C GLY A 79 -3.37 -11.33 11.62
N GLY A 80 -3.36 -10.21 10.91
CA GLY A 80 -3.44 -10.21 9.47
C GLY A 80 -2.07 -10.02 8.83
N ALA A 81 -2.08 -9.73 7.54
CA ALA A 81 -0.86 -9.47 6.79
C ALA A 81 -1.06 -8.32 5.83
N LEU A 82 -0.02 -7.51 5.64
CA LEU A 82 -0.03 -6.46 4.63
C LEU A 82 1.04 -6.78 3.61
N VAL A 83 0.68 -6.78 2.32
CA VAL A 83 1.61 -7.07 1.25
C VAL A 83 1.49 -6.01 0.16
N LEU A 84 2.50 -5.92 -0.70
CA LEU A 84 2.51 -4.99 -1.81
C LEU A 84 2.36 -5.74 -3.13
N ALA A 85 1.71 -5.11 -4.09
CA ALA A 85 1.59 -5.65 -5.44
C ALA A 85 2.10 -4.62 -6.44
N GLU A 86 2.86 -5.06 -7.42
CA GLU A 86 3.33 -4.25 -8.54
C GLU A 86 4.01 -2.95 -8.10
N PRO A 87 5.09 -3.03 -7.33
CA PRO A 87 5.65 -1.80 -6.76
C PRO A 87 6.27 -0.85 -7.78
N GLY A 88 6.67 -1.35 -8.93
CA GLY A 88 7.30 -0.49 -9.91
C GLY A 88 8.72 -0.10 -9.53
N PRO A 89 9.47 0.50 -10.47
CA PRO A 89 10.89 0.77 -10.21
C PRO A 89 11.14 1.79 -9.10
N ALA A 90 10.31 2.83 -9.02
CA ALA A 90 10.55 3.86 -8.02
C ALA A 90 10.40 3.33 -6.61
N LEU A 91 9.31 2.60 -6.37
CA LEU A 91 9.09 2.05 -5.03
C LEU A 91 10.05 0.90 -4.76
N SER A 92 10.34 0.06 -5.75
CA SER A 92 11.30 -1.02 -5.57
C SER A 92 12.65 -0.49 -5.15
N GLY A 93 13.11 0.58 -5.80
CA GLY A 93 14.39 1.19 -5.42
C GLY A 93 14.38 1.72 -4.00
N LEU A 94 13.29 2.35 -3.60
CA LEU A 94 13.16 2.87 -2.26
C LEU A 94 13.15 1.74 -1.22
N LEU A 95 12.44 0.65 -1.51
CA LEU A 95 12.42 -0.50 -0.62
C LEU A 95 13.82 -1.06 -0.41
N GLU A 96 14.58 -1.14 -1.49
CA GLU A 96 15.93 -1.66 -1.43
C GLU A 96 16.82 -0.77 -0.57
N ILE A 97 16.78 0.53 -0.81
CA ILE A 97 17.61 1.48 -0.07
C ILE A 97 17.26 1.48 1.41
N ALA A 98 15.98 1.39 1.72
CA ALA A 98 15.52 1.43 3.10
C ALA A 98 15.64 0.09 3.82
N GLY A 99 15.98 -0.98 3.10
CA GLY A 99 16.02 -2.32 3.70
C GLY A 99 14.65 -2.87 4.03
N ALA A 100 13.61 -2.31 3.44
CA ALA A 100 12.24 -2.71 3.77
C ALA A 100 11.82 -3.99 3.09
N GLU A 101 12.60 -4.47 2.13
CA GLU A 101 12.29 -5.74 1.46
C GLU A 101 12.24 -6.91 2.41
N GLU A 102 12.90 -6.78 3.55
CA GLU A 102 12.93 -7.87 4.50
C GLU A 102 11.64 -7.99 5.29
N VAL A 103 10.87 -6.91 5.37
CA VAL A 103 9.65 -6.92 6.16
C VAL A 103 8.40 -6.81 5.33
N LEU A 104 8.48 -6.27 4.11
CA LEU A 104 7.33 -6.13 3.23
C LEU A 104 7.41 -7.18 2.14
N ARG A 105 6.40 -8.03 2.06
CA ARG A 105 6.31 -8.98 0.96
C ARG A 105 5.81 -8.28 -0.27
N VAL A 106 6.44 -8.59 -1.39
CA VAL A 106 6.14 -7.94 -2.66
C VAL A 106 5.78 -8.99 -3.68
N TYR A 107 4.70 -8.76 -4.39
CA TYR A 107 4.24 -9.65 -5.45
C TYR A 107 4.22 -8.89 -6.77
N GLY A 108 4.50 -9.61 -7.86
CA GLY A 108 4.58 -8.98 -9.17
C GLY A 108 3.24 -8.54 -9.71
N THR A 109 2.14 -9.18 -9.29
CA THR A 109 0.81 -8.81 -9.75
C THR A 109 -0.16 -8.81 -8.58
N LEU A 110 -1.27 -8.11 -8.76
CA LEU A 110 -2.33 -8.12 -7.77
C LEU A 110 -2.90 -9.52 -7.58
N ALA A 111 -3.03 -10.26 -8.65
CA ALA A 111 -3.57 -11.63 -8.56
C ALA A 111 -2.68 -12.50 -7.66
N GLU A 112 -1.35 -12.37 -7.81
CA GLU A 112 -0.44 -13.13 -6.97
C GLU A 112 -0.56 -12.73 -5.51
N ALA A 113 -0.68 -11.42 -5.26
CA ALA A 113 -0.82 -10.94 -3.90
C ALA A 113 -2.10 -11.47 -3.25
N LEU A 114 -3.19 -11.47 -3.99
CA LEU A 114 -4.46 -11.97 -3.47
C LEU A 114 -4.42 -13.46 -3.22
N ALA A 115 -3.74 -14.21 -4.10
CA ALA A 115 -3.63 -15.66 -3.94
C ALA A 115 -2.85 -16.02 -2.69
N ALA A 116 -1.92 -15.19 -2.28
CA ALA A 116 -1.11 -15.45 -1.10
C ALA A 116 -1.95 -15.49 0.17
N GLY A 117 -3.09 -14.80 0.18
CA GLY A 117 -3.96 -14.77 1.34
C GLY A 117 -4.97 -15.89 1.40
N GLU A 118 -4.94 -16.78 0.41
CA GLU A 118 -5.94 -17.83 0.34
C GLU A 118 -5.51 -19.15 0.96
N HIS A 119 -4.46 -19.16 1.70
CA HIS A 119 -3.96 -20.37 2.32
C HIS A 119 -4.48 -20.57 3.73
#